data_d8ed629116e1dc91e8f555df64ca0485
#
_entry.id   d8ed629116e1dc91e8f555df64ca0485
#
_cell.length_a   1.000
_cell.length_b   1.000
_cell.length_c   1.000
_cell.angle_alpha   90.00
_cell.angle_beta   90.00
_cell.angle_gamma   90.00
#
_symmetry.space_group_name_H-M   'P 1'
#
loop_
_entity.id
_entity.type
_entity.pdbx_description
1 polymer ?
#
loop_
_entity_poly.entity_id
_entity_poly.type
_entity_poly.pdbx_seq_one_letter_code
_entity_poly.pdbx_strand_id
1 'polypeptide(L)'
;TMLHGRLRLPRHGVQYGQIRSVFFCGERIEGARSAYAGKKLPPVRTDARRMTDSLLRLLKAPGAWIPTPDSLSVGFGEAEPRLLDAGSLGPGARVEGMAVLLGEAVSIDSTCHLRDVLVVGRTIRVGDGFRGRAQLFASDTVLIGQRVTLGYPSGIFVARENPDRYIEIGPHSRVEGYAIVDGDGKPDVKRANYRQDRTAVLRGLLWTDGAAQVQGIVSGSLAADRFVYYSSEGYYEDMLYDLTLLENPAAAYPLWAETAYWRKEAGWVR
;
A
#
# COMPACT_ATOMS: atom_id res chain seq x y z
N THR A 1 18.82 -7.06 -6.75
CA THR A 1 17.68 -6.32 -7.33
C THR A 1 17.49 -6.78 -8.75
N MET A 2 16.28 -7.16 -9.10
CA MET A 2 15.87 -7.52 -10.47
C MET A 2 14.69 -6.64 -10.87
N LEU A 3 14.76 -6.00 -12.03
CA LEU A 3 13.72 -5.10 -12.52
C LEU A 3 13.25 -5.57 -13.90
N HIS A 4 12.02 -6.07 -13.98
CA HIS A 4 11.39 -6.49 -15.22
C HIS A 4 10.28 -5.50 -15.60
N GLY A 5 10.04 -5.37 -16.92
CA GLY A 5 9.00 -4.47 -17.43
C GLY A 5 9.54 -3.10 -17.87
N ARG A 6 8.63 -2.14 -18.01
CA ARG A 6 8.94 -0.78 -18.45
C ARG A 6 9.37 0.08 -17.27
N LEU A 7 10.50 0.74 -17.41
CA LEU A 7 11.07 1.58 -16.37
C LEU A 7 10.98 3.06 -16.78
N ARG A 8 10.58 3.89 -15.83
CA ARG A 8 10.69 5.34 -15.94
C ARG A 8 11.74 5.80 -14.94
N LEU A 9 12.79 6.38 -15.43
CA LEU A 9 13.99 6.71 -14.66
C LEU A 9 14.27 8.20 -14.71
N PRO A 10 14.94 8.76 -13.71
CA PRO A 10 15.49 10.11 -13.79
C PRO A 10 16.50 10.21 -14.95
N ARG A 11 16.86 11.43 -15.33
CA ARG A 11 17.77 11.69 -16.48
C ARG A 11 19.12 10.98 -16.37
N HIS A 12 19.58 10.75 -15.16
CA HIS A 12 20.88 10.09 -14.91
C HIS A 12 20.81 8.56 -15.05
N GLY A 13 19.61 7.99 -15.32
CA GLY A 13 19.42 6.56 -15.47
C GLY A 13 19.64 5.79 -14.17
N VAL A 14 20.11 4.54 -14.28
CA VAL A 14 20.45 3.66 -13.17
C VAL A 14 21.96 3.57 -13.03
N GLN A 15 22.43 3.75 -11.82
CA GLN A 15 23.81 3.48 -11.45
C GLN A 15 23.87 2.17 -10.67
N TYR A 16 24.85 1.35 -10.98
CA TYR A 16 25.10 0.06 -10.32
C TYR A 16 26.14 0.26 -9.26
N GLY A 17 25.70 0.20 -8.01
CA GLY A 17 26.54 0.52 -6.88
C GLY A 17 26.94 -0.70 -6.05
N GLN A 18 27.57 -0.39 -4.94
CA GLN A 18 27.97 -1.30 -3.90
C GLN A 18 27.27 -0.90 -2.61
N ILE A 19 26.72 -1.89 -1.90
CA ILE A 19 26.26 -1.72 -0.52
C ILE A 19 27.16 -2.58 0.35
N ARG A 20 27.89 -1.93 1.27
CA ARG A 20 28.95 -2.58 2.04
C ARG A 20 29.99 -3.22 1.10
N SER A 21 30.26 -4.50 1.32
CA SER A 21 31.16 -5.29 0.47
C SER A 21 30.46 -6.03 -0.67
N VAL A 22 29.16 -5.82 -0.86
CA VAL A 22 28.36 -6.51 -1.88
C VAL A 22 28.22 -5.62 -3.11
N PHE A 23 28.88 -6.03 -4.19
CA PHE A 23 28.75 -5.40 -5.50
C PHE A 23 27.46 -5.88 -6.21
N PHE A 24 26.91 -5.04 -7.06
CA PHE A 24 25.84 -5.45 -7.96
C PHE A 24 26.40 -6.48 -8.98
N CYS A 25 25.82 -7.68 -8.98
CA CYS A 25 26.17 -8.77 -9.88
C CYS A 25 24.99 -9.27 -10.74
N GLY A 26 23.86 -8.53 -10.77
CA GLY A 26 22.69 -8.87 -11.56
C GLY A 26 22.77 -8.41 -13.01
N GLU A 27 21.71 -8.69 -13.78
CA GLU A 27 21.57 -8.21 -15.16
C GLU A 27 21.43 -6.69 -15.17
N ARG A 28 22.16 -6.05 -16.08
CA ARG A 28 22.03 -4.60 -16.29
C ARG A 28 20.79 -4.30 -17.10
N ILE A 29 20.13 -3.19 -16.75
CA ILE A 29 18.95 -2.72 -17.49
C ILE A 29 19.40 -2.20 -18.85
N GLU A 30 18.84 -2.74 -19.91
CA GLU A 30 19.05 -2.26 -21.26
C GLU A 30 18.26 -0.97 -21.52
N GLY A 31 18.85 0.00 -22.21
CA GLY A 31 18.26 1.31 -22.47
C GLY A 31 16.93 1.30 -23.22
N ALA A 32 16.66 0.24 -24.00
CA ALA A 32 15.40 0.06 -24.73
C ALA A 32 14.17 -0.12 -23.83
N ARG A 33 14.35 -0.46 -22.55
CA ARG A 33 13.28 -0.65 -21.58
C ARG A 33 13.08 0.54 -20.66
N SER A 34 13.85 1.62 -20.84
CA SER A 34 13.79 2.79 -19.98
C SER A 34 13.32 4.03 -20.73
N ALA A 35 12.52 4.84 -20.04
CA ALA A 35 12.07 6.14 -20.49
C ALA A 35 12.29 7.19 -19.40
N TYR A 36 12.26 8.46 -19.77
CA TYR A 36 12.37 9.55 -18.78
C TYR A 36 11.12 9.64 -17.90
N ALA A 37 11.31 9.63 -16.58
CA ALA A 37 10.23 9.64 -15.60
C ALA A 37 9.44 10.97 -15.53
N GLY A 38 9.99 12.07 -16.05
CA GLY A 38 9.44 13.40 -15.80
C GLY A 38 9.79 13.92 -14.40
N LYS A 39 9.18 15.06 -14.05
CA LYS A 39 9.42 15.72 -12.74
C LYS A 39 8.34 15.44 -11.71
N LYS A 40 7.26 14.80 -12.10
CA LYS A 40 6.09 14.56 -11.23
C LYS A 40 5.65 13.11 -11.33
N LEU A 41 5.25 12.57 -10.19
CA LEU A 41 4.59 11.27 -10.13
C LEU A 41 3.23 11.30 -10.84
N PRO A 42 2.75 10.16 -11.37
CA PRO A 42 1.38 10.01 -11.80
C PRO A 42 0.44 10.39 -10.66
N PRO A 43 -0.55 11.26 -10.89
CA PRO A 43 -1.42 11.71 -9.81
C PRO A 43 -2.34 10.58 -9.33
N VAL A 44 -2.62 10.57 -8.03
CA VAL A 44 -3.75 9.82 -7.47
C VAL A 44 -5.05 10.51 -7.90
N ARG A 45 -6.07 9.73 -8.26
CA ARG A 45 -7.36 10.27 -8.71
C ARG A 45 -8.01 11.15 -7.66
N THR A 46 -8.58 12.26 -8.11
CA THR A 46 -9.25 13.21 -7.21
C THR A 46 -10.47 12.60 -6.50
N ASP A 47 -11.22 11.73 -7.18
CA ASP A 47 -12.36 11.02 -6.58
C ASP A 47 -11.92 10.03 -5.49
N ALA A 48 -10.76 9.37 -5.68
CA ALA A 48 -10.15 8.52 -4.68
C ALA A 48 -9.78 9.30 -3.40
N ARG A 49 -9.13 10.44 -3.56
CA ARG A 49 -8.81 11.32 -2.44
C ARG A 49 -10.07 11.78 -1.71
N ARG A 50 -11.09 12.24 -2.46
CA ARG A 50 -12.37 12.68 -1.87
C ARG A 50 -13.06 11.57 -1.10
N MET A 51 -13.05 10.34 -1.63
CA MET A 51 -13.64 9.20 -0.93
C MET A 51 -12.87 8.89 0.34
N THR A 52 -11.54 8.85 0.29
CA THR A 52 -10.70 8.64 1.48
C THR A 52 -10.95 9.72 2.53
N ASP A 53 -10.98 11.00 2.14
CA ASP A 53 -11.31 12.10 3.04
C ASP A 53 -12.70 11.95 3.69
N SER A 54 -13.67 11.49 2.90
CA SER A 54 -15.03 11.25 3.41
C SER A 54 -15.06 10.11 4.43
N LEU A 55 -14.33 9.02 4.17
CA LEU A 55 -14.19 7.90 5.11
C LEU A 55 -13.49 8.35 6.41
N LEU A 56 -12.40 9.09 6.30
CA LEU A 56 -11.66 9.59 7.47
C LEU A 56 -12.47 10.58 8.30
N ARG A 57 -13.40 11.33 7.69
CA ARG A 57 -14.33 12.22 8.45
C ARG A 57 -15.28 11.43 9.35
N LEU A 58 -15.60 10.18 9.03
CA LEU A 58 -16.43 9.33 9.90
C LEU A 58 -15.81 9.15 11.30
N LEU A 59 -14.49 9.21 11.43
CA LEU A 59 -13.80 9.15 12.72
C LEU A 59 -14.15 10.31 13.66
N LYS A 60 -14.68 11.43 13.13
CA LYS A 60 -15.05 12.59 13.91
C LYS A 60 -16.48 12.52 14.49
N ALA A 61 -17.23 11.47 14.19
CA ALA A 61 -18.61 11.27 14.63
C ALA A 61 -18.80 9.89 15.33
N PRO A 62 -18.12 9.61 16.44
CA PRO A 62 -18.13 8.30 17.08
C PRO A 62 -19.49 7.85 17.61
N GLY A 63 -20.40 8.76 17.86
CA GLY A 63 -21.74 8.42 18.37
C GLY A 63 -22.66 7.68 17.39
N ALA A 64 -22.27 7.58 16.11
CA ALA A 64 -23.04 6.89 15.07
C ALA A 64 -22.62 5.41 14.89
N TRP A 65 -21.57 4.95 15.59
CA TRP A 65 -21.07 3.60 15.46
C TRP A 65 -21.73 2.65 16.42
N ILE A 66 -22.06 1.45 15.96
CA ILE A 66 -22.58 0.37 16.82
C ILE A 66 -21.47 -0.58 17.21
N PRO A 67 -21.51 -1.23 18.38
CA PRO A 67 -20.56 -2.27 18.74
C PRO A 67 -20.47 -3.34 17.65
N THR A 68 -19.26 -3.80 17.34
CA THR A 68 -19.06 -4.89 16.38
C THR A 68 -19.55 -6.21 16.98
N PRO A 69 -20.54 -6.88 16.37
CA PRO A 69 -21.01 -8.17 16.84
C PRO A 69 -20.02 -9.29 16.47
N ASP A 70 -20.13 -10.44 17.14
CA ASP A 70 -19.29 -11.61 16.87
C ASP A 70 -19.43 -12.10 15.41
N SER A 71 -20.60 -11.92 14.81
CA SER A 71 -20.85 -12.27 13.42
C SER A 71 -21.82 -11.31 12.76
N LEU A 72 -21.41 -10.76 11.60
CA LEU A 72 -22.22 -9.86 10.79
C LEU A 72 -21.94 -10.12 9.30
N SER A 73 -23.03 -10.26 8.55
CA SER A 73 -22.97 -10.27 7.08
C SER A 73 -23.93 -9.21 6.54
N VAL A 74 -23.42 -8.27 5.76
CA VAL A 74 -24.19 -7.16 5.17
C VAL A 74 -24.14 -7.26 3.66
N GLY A 75 -25.28 -7.45 3.03
CA GLY A 75 -25.37 -7.55 1.56
C GLY A 75 -25.00 -6.24 0.87
N PHE A 76 -24.43 -6.32 -0.33
CA PHE A 76 -24.15 -5.13 -1.17
C PHE A 76 -25.42 -4.47 -1.74
N GLY A 77 -26.58 -5.05 -1.53
CA GLY A 77 -27.87 -4.45 -1.88
C GLY A 77 -28.50 -3.61 -0.77
N GLU A 78 -27.91 -3.52 0.39
CA GLU A 78 -28.35 -2.64 1.48
C GLU A 78 -28.20 -1.16 1.06
N ALA A 79 -29.09 -0.31 1.55
CA ALA A 79 -29.10 1.10 1.20
C ALA A 79 -27.88 1.86 1.77
N GLU A 80 -27.41 1.44 2.96
CA GLU A 80 -26.31 2.10 3.67
C GLU A 80 -25.38 1.07 4.31
N PRO A 81 -24.05 1.37 4.39
CA PRO A 81 -23.10 0.52 5.09
C PRO A 81 -23.34 0.54 6.60
N ARG A 82 -23.05 -0.57 7.28
CA ARG A 82 -23.05 -0.62 8.74
C ARG A 82 -21.77 -0.03 9.30
N LEU A 83 -21.92 1.00 10.14
CA LEU A 83 -20.80 1.63 10.83
C LEU A 83 -20.57 0.93 12.16
N LEU A 84 -19.42 0.32 12.33
CA LEU A 84 -19.06 -0.53 13.46
C LEU A 84 -17.89 0.07 14.25
N ASP A 85 -17.96 -0.04 15.57
CA ASP A 85 -16.83 0.33 16.44
C ASP A 85 -15.75 -0.78 16.38
N ALA A 86 -14.62 -0.47 15.77
CA ALA A 86 -13.49 -1.39 15.73
C ALA A 86 -12.85 -1.67 17.10
N GLY A 87 -13.09 -0.83 18.10
CA GLY A 87 -12.66 -1.05 19.48
C GLY A 87 -13.34 -2.25 20.12
N SER A 88 -14.52 -2.64 19.63
CA SER A 88 -15.27 -3.82 20.07
C SER A 88 -15.06 -5.06 19.19
N LEU A 89 -14.13 -5.01 18.21
CA LEU A 89 -13.79 -6.18 17.37
C LEU A 89 -13.06 -7.24 18.20
N GLY A 90 -13.81 -8.23 18.67
CA GLY A 90 -13.27 -9.34 19.46
C GLY A 90 -12.51 -10.38 18.63
N PRO A 91 -11.70 -11.23 19.29
CA PRO A 91 -11.09 -12.38 18.64
C PRO A 91 -12.14 -13.31 18.03
N GLY A 92 -11.88 -13.81 16.81
CA GLY A 92 -12.80 -14.70 16.09
C GLY A 92 -13.99 -14.01 15.43
N ALA A 93 -14.14 -12.70 15.58
CA ALA A 93 -15.24 -11.96 14.97
C ALA A 93 -15.27 -12.12 13.44
N ARG A 94 -16.49 -12.24 12.91
CA ARG A 94 -16.75 -12.42 11.46
C ARG A 94 -17.54 -11.24 10.93
N VAL A 95 -16.92 -10.46 10.04
CA VAL A 95 -17.59 -9.31 9.41
C VAL A 95 -17.42 -9.41 7.90
N GLU A 96 -18.55 -9.43 7.18
CA GLU A 96 -18.57 -9.56 5.72
C GLU A 96 -19.48 -8.51 5.06
N GLY A 97 -19.04 -7.99 3.90
CA GLY A 97 -19.86 -7.15 3.02
C GLY A 97 -19.81 -5.66 3.33
N MET A 98 -20.95 -4.98 3.17
CA MET A 98 -21.06 -3.52 3.33
C MET A 98 -20.97 -3.06 4.80
N ALA A 99 -19.81 -3.27 5.40
CA ALA A 99 -19.51 -2.81 6.75
C ALA A 99 -18.24 -1.94 6.77
N VAL A 100 -18.24 -0.95 7.65
CA VAL A 100 -17.10 -0.05 7.91
C VAL A 100 -16.72 -0.17 9.39
N LEU A 101 -15.55 -0.71 9.65
CA LEU A 101 -14.94 -0.75 10.98
C LEU A 101 -14.20 0.56 11.23
N LEU A 102 -14.57 1.26 12.30
CA LEU A 102 -14.10 2.61 12.60
C LEU A 102 -13.42 2.66 13.96
N GLY A 103 -12.28 3.32 14.07
CA GLY A 103 -11.60 3.52 15.36
C GLY A 103 -10.34 4.37 15.23
N GLU A 104 -9.97 5.10 16.29
CA GLU A 104 -8.72 5.86 16.32
C GLU A 104 -7.49 4.93 16.18
N ALA A 105 -7.51 3.82 16.92
CA ALA A 105 -6.49 2.78 16.87
C ALA A 105 -7.18 1.44 16.65
N VAL A 106 -7.10 0.93 15.41
CA VAL A 106 -7.72 -0.34 15.04
C VAL A 106 -6.69 -1.46 15.10
N SER A 107 -7.02 -2.54 15.81
CA SER A 107 -6.22 -3.75 15.86
C SER A 107 -7.04 -4.93 15.35
N ILE A 108 -6.57 -5.60 14.31
CA ILE A 108 -7.22 -6.76 13.71
C ILE A 108 -6.42 -7.99 14.14
N ASP A 109 -7.06 -8.84 14.95
CA ASP A 109 -6.46 -10.10 15.40
C ASP A 109 -6.43 -11.15 14.27
N SER A 110 -5.47 -12.08 14.34
CA SER A 110 -5.31 -13.16 13.36
C SER A 110 -6.49 -14.11 13.26
N THR A 111 -7.31 -14.19 14.29
CA THR A 111 -8.50 -15.05 14.35
C THR A 111 -9.73 -14.39 13.74
N CYS A 112 -9.71 -13.09 13.50
CA CYS A 112 -10.79 -12.37 12.84
C CYS A 112 -10.98 -12.82 11.39
N HIS A 113 -12.23 -12.85 10.95
CA HIS A 113 -12.61 -13.15 9.57
C HIS A 113 -13.23 -11.91 8.94
N LEU A 114 -12.43 -11.15 8.20
CA LEU A 114 -12.89 -9.97 7.47
C LEU A 114 -12.96 -10.27 5.98
N ARG A 115 -14.10 -9.97 5.38
CA ARG A 115 -14.33 -10.19 3.96
C ARG A 115 -15.09 -9.03 3.33
N ASP A 116 -14.42 -8.35 2.39
CA ASP A 116 -14.99 -7.25 1.61
C ASP A 116 -15.48 -6.07 2.46
N VAL A 117 -14.76 -5.76 3.54
CA VAL A 117 -15.06 -4.69 4.50
C VAL A 117 -14.10 -3.52 4.34
N LEU A 118 -14.55 -2.34 4.77
CA LEU A 118 -13.70 -1.16 4.93
C LEU A 118 -13.24 -1.05 6.38
N VAL A 119 -11.99 -0.73 6.59
CA VAL A 119 -11.42 -0.44 7.90
C VAL A 119 -10.84 0.96 7.86
N VAL A 120 -11.30 1.81 8.77
CA VAL A 120 -10.94 3.23 8.78
C VAL A 120 -10.41 3.61 10.16
N GLY A 121 -9.23 4.20 10.20
CA GLY A 121 -8.62 4.56 11.48
C GLY A 121 -7.57 5.65 11.36
N ARG A 122 -7.10 6.17 12.50
CA ARG A 122 -5.87 6.94 12.49
C ARG A 122 -4.69 5.99 12.34
N THR A 123 -4.65 4.96 13.16
CA THR A 123 -3.64 3.88 13.09
C THR A 123 -4.34 2.54 12.94
N ILE A 124 -3.89 1.71 12.01
CA ILE A 124 -4.41 0.36 11.79
C ILE A 124 -3.26 -0.63 11.92
N ARG A 125 -3.44 -1.64 12.76
CA ARG A 125 -2.51 -2.76 12.91
C ARG A 125 -3.22 -4.07 12.53
N VAL A 126 -2.64 -4.81 11.60
CA VAL A 126 -3.07 -6.15 11.24
C VAL A 126 -2.12 -7.15 11.89
N GLY A 127 -2.66 -7.98 12.75
CA GLY A 127 -1.91 -8.96 13.54
C GLY A 127 -1.28 -10.07 12.71
N ASP A 128 -0.23 -10.67 13.26
CA ASP A 128 0.53 -11.72 12.62
C ASP A 128 -0.34 -12.91 12.22
N GLY A 129 -0.17 -13.38 10.99
CA GLY A 129 -0.91 -14.56 10.49
C GLY A 129 -2.34 -14.29 10.03
N PHE A 130 -2.86 -13.05 10.13
CA PHE A 130 -4.19 -12.69 9.64
C PHE A 130 -4.37 -13.07 8.16
N ARG A 131 -5.58 -13.55 7.83
CA ARG A 131 -5.99 -13.86 6.45
C ARG A 131 -7.40 -13.33 6.19
N GLY A 132 -7.52 -12.42 5.22
CA GLY A 132 -8.82 -11.83 4.89
C GLY A 132 -8.77 -10.94 3.67
N ARG A 133 -9.87 -10.22 3.44
CA ARG A 133 -10.01 -9.21 2.39
C ARG A 133 -10.60 -7.95 3.01
N ALA A 134 -9.83 -6.89 3.01
CA ALA A 134 -10.25 -5.61 3.56
C ALA A 134 -9.54 -4.46 2.83
N GLN A 135 -10.19 -3.32 2.81
CA GLN A 135 -9.58 -2.07 2.38
C GLN A 135 -9.33 -1.19 3.60
N LEU A 136 -8.07 -0.85 3.81
CA LEU A 136 -7.59 -0.15 4.99
C LEU A 136 -7.34 1.32 4.65
N PHE A 137 -8.03 2.23 5.32
CA PHE A 137 -7.88 3.68 5.15
C PHE A 137 -7.40 4.30 6.45
N ALA A 138 -6.21 4.85 6.43
CA ALA A 138 -5.66 5.48 7.63
C ALA A 138 -5.25 6.93 7.39
N SER A 139 -5.30 7.72 8.46
CA SER A 139 -4.79 9.10 8.41
C SER A 139 -3.34 9.22 8.86
N ASP A 140 -2.74 8.16 9.38
CA ASP A 140 -1.39 8.20 9.94
C ASP A 140 -0.58 6.94 9.57
N THR A 141 -0.95 5.77 10.07
CA THR A 141 -0.10 4.59 10.00
C THR A 141 -0.90 3.31 9.74
N VAL A 142 -0.39 2.46 8.85
CA VAL A 142 -0.84 1.07 8.71
C VAL A 142 0.34 0.12 8.88
N LEU A 143 0.22 -0.80 9.83
CA LEU A 143 1.21 -1.83 10.11
C LEU A 143 0.65 -3.22 9.80
N ILE A 144 1.21 -3.87 8.80
CA ILE A 144 0.91 -5.24 8.45
C ILE A 144 1.94 -6.14 9.12
N GLY A 145 1.50 -7.00 10.02
CA GLY A 145 2.34 -7.94 10.74
C GLY A 145 3.03 -8.97 9.84
N GLN A 146 3.60 -10.00 10.42
CA GLN A 146 4.23 -11.07 9.67
C GLN A 146 3.22 -12.15 9.25
N ARG A 147 3.47 -12.82 8.12
CA ARG A 147 2.62 -13.90 7.55
C ARG A 147 1.15 -13.50 7.34
N VAL A 148 0.90 -12.21 7.15
CA VAL A 148 -0.44 -11.69 6.81
C VAL A 148 -0.75 -11.95 5.35
N THR A 149 -2.00 -12.31 5.05
CA THR A 149 -2.51 -12.39 3.69
C THR A 149 -3.74 -11.49 3.54
N LEU A 150 -3.55 -10.38 2.82
CA LEU A 150 -4.65 -9.54 2.34
C LEU A 150 -4.92 -9.89 0.88
N GLY A 151 -5.93 -10.75 0.65
CA GLY A 151 -6.30 -11.24 -0.68
C GLY A 151 -7.03 -10.17 -1.50
N TYR A 152 -7.02 -10.32 -2.84
CA TYR A 152 -7.74 -9.41 -3.75
C TYR A 152 -9.27 -9.42 -3.50
N PRO A 153 -9.93 -8.25 -3.52
CA PRO A 153 -9.45 -6.89 -3.77
C PRO A 153 -9.12 -6.14 -2.45
N SER A 154 -7.99 -6.40 -1.86
CA SER A 154 -7.54 -5.66 -0.68
C SER A 154 -6.76 -4.41 -1.08
N GLY A 155 -6.55 -3.49 -0.13
CA GLY A 155 -5.71 -2.34 -0.37
C GLY A 155 -5.47 -1.52 0.89
N ILE A 156 -4.45 -0.69 0.81
CA ILE A 156 -4.02 0.17 1.91
C ILE A 156 -3.89 1.59 1.36
N PHE A 157 -4.57 2.53 1.98
CA PHE A 157 -4.48 3.95 1.65
C PHE A 157 -4.20 4.75 2.92
N VAL A 158 -3.07 5.40 2.96
CA VAL A 158 -2.73 6.37 4.02
C VAL A 158 -2.69 7.75 3.42
N ALA A 159 -3.56 8.63 3.90
CA ALA A 159 -3.70 9.99 3.38
C ALA A 159 -3.65 10.99 4.50
N ARG A 160 -2.70 11.89 4.50
CA ARG A 160 -2.70 13.14 5.26
C ARG A 160 -1.48 14.02 5.01
N GLU A 161 -1.62 15.30 5.43
CA GLU A 161 -0.55 16.29 5.50
C GLU A 161 0.56 15.97 6.54
N ASN A 162 0.42 14.87 7.29
CA ASN A 162 1.43 14.46 8.25
C ASN A 162 2.66 13.87 7.53
N PRO A 163 3.87 14.42 7.69
CA PRO A 163 5.09 13.87 7.10
C PRO A 163 5.44 12.47 7.64
N ASP A 164 4.95 12.11 8.83
CA ASP A 164 5.20 10.81 9.47
C ASP A 164 4.25 9.69 9.02
N ARG A 165 3.38 9.94 8.03
CA ARG A 165 2.48 8.92 7.47
C ARG A 165 3.26 7.71 6.97
N TYR A 166 2.74 6.51 7.27
CA TYR A 166 3.56 5.32 7.12
C TYR A 166 2.76 4.05 6.80
N ILE A 167 3.29 3.25 5.88
CA ILE A 167 2.86 1.86 5.66
C ILE A 167 4.05 0.94 5.87
N GLU A 168 3.86 -0.12 6.66
CA GLU A 168 4.81 -1.22 6.78
C GLU A 168 4.18 -2.55 6.41
N ILE A 169 4.85 -3.31 5.54
CA ILE A 169 4.49 -4.69 5.22
C ILE A 169 5.55 -5.61 5.79
N GLY A 170 5.17 -6.36 6.81
CA GLY A 170 6.05 -7.23 7.58
C GLY A 170 6.43 -8.53 6.87
N PRO A 171 7.33 -9.32 7.47
CA PRO A 171 7.91 -10.52 6.87
C PRO A 171 6.88 -11.55 6.41
N HIS A 172 7.15 -12.19 5.27
CA HIS A 172 6.33 -13.27 4.69
C HIS A 172 4.87 -12.89 4.42
N SER A 173 4.57 -11.58 4.39
CA SER A 173 3.21 -11.08 4.18
C SER A 173 2.94 -10.84 2.70
N ARG A 174 1.67 -10.98 2.33
CA ARG A 174 1.19 -10.76 0.96
C ARG A 174 0.02 -9.79 0.97
N VAL A 175 0.11 -8.78 0.13
CA VAL A 175 -0.98 -7.84 -0.14
C VAL A 175 -1.33 -7.91 -1.63
N GLU A 176 -2.62 -8.10 -1.95
CA GLU A 176 -3.10 -8.17 -3.34
C GLU A 176 -4.08 -7.03 -3.61
N GLY A 177 -3.60 -6.02 -4.35
CA GLY A 177 -4.35 -4.82 -4.70
C GLY A 177 -3.47 -3.58 -4.72
N TYR A 178 -3.49 -2.75 -3.69
CA TYR A 178 -2.70 -1.51 -3.69
C TYR A 178 -2.15 -1.14 -2.31
N ALA A 179 -1.06 -0.39 -2.33
CA ALA A 179 -0.52 0.33 -1.18
C ALA A 179 -0.21 1.77 -1.63
N ILE A 180 -0.95 2.73 -1.10
CA ILE A 180 -0.86 4.15 -1.46
C ILE A 180 -0.56 4.96 -0.21
N VAL A 181 0.50 5.75 -0.26
CA VAL A 181 0.81 6.79 0.72
C VAL A 181 0.72 8.13 0.01
N ASP A 182 -0.34 8.87 0.27
CA ASP A 182 -0.66 10.14 -0.39
C ASP A 182 -0.73 11.28 0.63
N GLY A 183 -0.05 12.38 0.34
CA GLY A 183 -0.07 13.55 1.19
C GLY A 183 0.27 14.82 0.45
N ASP A 184 0.12 15.95 1.12
CA ASP A 184 0.47 17.26 0.58
C ASP A 184 1.87 17.70 1.04
N GLY A 185 2.48 16.88 1.88
CA GLY A 185 3.69 17.22 2.59
C GLY A 185 4.95 16.95 1.79
N LYS A 186 5.95 17.76 2.05
CA LYS A 186 7.30 17.41 1.68
C LYS A 186 7.74 16.29 2.62
N PRO A 187 8.04 15.09 2.11
CA PRO A 187 8.46 13.98 2.96
C PRO A 187 9.73 14.35 3.72
N ASP A 188 9.84 13.91 4.98
CA ASP A 188 11.12 13.96 5.65
C ASP A 188 12.08 13.04 4.89
N VAL A 189 13.18 13.62 4.41
CA VAL A 189 14.19 12.87 3.65
C VAL A 189 14.85 11.74 4.45
N LYS A 190 14.72 11.75 5.76
CA LYS A 190 15.35 10.76 6.65
C LYS A 190 14.44 9.60 7.07
N ARG A 191 13.15 9.62 6.67
CA ARG A 191 12.19 8.57 7.02
C ARG A 191 11.51 8.00 5.79
N ALA A 192 11.38 6.68 5.74
CA ALA A 192 10.54 6.05 4.73
C ALA A 192 9.07 6.23 5.10
N ASN A 193 8.23 6.58 4.11
CA ASN A 193 6.79 6.58 4.22
C ASN A 193 6.18 5.21 3.88
N TYR A 194 6.95 4.39 3.18
CA TYR A 194 6.61 3.01 2.88
C TYR A 194 7.80 2.10 3.15
N ARG A 195 7.54 0.99 3.83
CA ARG A 195 8.54 -0.05 4.06
C ARG A 195 7.96 -1.42 3.74
N GLN A 196 8.70 -2.22 2.97
CA GLN A 196 8.36 -3.60 2.68
C GLN A 196 9.53 -4.51 3.03
N ASP A 197 9.24 -5.58 3.77
CA ASP A 197 10.23 -6.58 4.13
C ASP A 197 10.72 -7.36 2.91
N ARG A 198 11.96 -7.84 2.96
CA ARG A 198 12.61 -8.63 1.89
C ARG A 198 11.89 -9.92 1.52
N THR A 199 11.04 -10.45 2.39
CA THR A 199 10.26 -11.67 2.18
C THR A 199 8.79 -11.40 1.85
N ALA A 200 8.40 -10.13 1.83
CA ALA A 200 7.02 -9.73 1.55
C ALA A 200 6.74 -9.60 0.05
N VAL A 201 5.46 -9.71 -0.29
CA VAL A 201 4.97 -9.65 -1.67
C VAL A 201 3.81 -8.67 -1.76
N LEU A 202 3.95 -7.65 -2.62
CA LEU A 202 2.84 -6.82 -3.07
C LEU A 202 2.49 -7.19 -4.51
N ARG A 203 1.23 -7.54 -4.76
CA ARG A 203 0.69 -7.76 -6.12
C ARG A 203 -0.29 -6.65 -6.45
N GLY A 204 0.11 -5.75 -7.34
CA GLY A 204 -0.72 -4.62 -7.77
C GLY A 204 0.04 -3.31 -7.82
N LEU A 205 -0.44 -2.27 -7.14
CA LEU A 205 0.15 -0.93 -7.19
C LEU A 205 0.81 -0.55 -5.87
N LEU A 206 2.07 -0.14 -5.93
CA LEU A 206 2.70 0.69 -4.92
C LEU A 206 2.80 2.13 -5.44
N TRP A 207 2.26 3.07 -4.68
CA TRP A 207 2.41 4.49 -4.97
C TRP A 207 2.70 5.27 -3.69
N THR A 208 3.71 6.13 -3.71
CA THR A 208 3.99 7.04 -2.59
C THR A 208 4.60 8.35 -3.10
N ASP A 209 4.08 9.47 -2.62
CA ASP A 209 4.66 10.80 -2.82
C ASP A 209 5.84 11.08 -1.87
N GLY A 210 6.26 10.09 -1.11
CA GLY A 210 7.36 10.13 -0.18
C GLY A 210 8.48 9.15 -0.49
N ALA A 211 9.27 8.85 0.53
CA ALA A 211 10.37 7.91 0.45
C ALA A 211 9.90 6.46 0.64
N ALA A 212 10.39 5.55 -0.19
CA ALA A 212 10.07 4.13 -0.12
C ALA A 212 11.32 3.26 0.09
N GLN A 213 11.30 2.46 1.16
CA GLN A 213 12.21 1.32 1.31
C GLN A 213 11.49 0.06 0.84
N VAL A 214 11.77 -0.35 -0.38
CA VAL A 214 11.08 -1.49 -1.01
C VAL A 214 12.08 -2.63 -1.18
N GLN A 215 11.77 -3.74 -0.54
CA GLN A 215 12.50 -5.01 -0.69
C GLN A 215 11.52 -6.13 -1.04
N GLY A 216 12.01 -7.34 -1.33
CA GLY A 216 11.16 -8.47 -1.67
C GLY A 216 10.54 -8.35 -3.06
N ILE A 217 9.26 -8.65 -3.22
CA ILE A 217 8.62 -8.73 -4.53
C ILE A 217 7.52 -7.69 -4.67
N VAL A 218 7.57 -6.90 -5.75
CA VAL A 218 6.45 -6.12 -6.25
C VAL A 218 6.08 -6.67 -7.63
N SER A 219 4.87 -7.20 -7.74
CA SER A 219 4.33 -7.75 -8.99
C SER A 219 3.22 -6.84 -9.50
N GLY A 220 3.56 -5.94 -10.41
CA GLY A 220 2.65 -4.90 -10.91
C GLY A 220 3.35 -3.58 -11.15
N SER A 221 2.85 -2.50 -10.56
CA SER A 221 3.36 -1.14 -10.76
C SER A 221 3.93 -0.55 -9.48
N LEU A 222 5.01 0.21 -9.62
CA LEU A 222 5.65 0.91 -8.53
C LEU A 222 5.95 2.34 -8.93
N ALA A 223 5.53 3.31 -8.12
CA ALA A 223 5.84 4.73 -8.27
C ALA A 223 6.15 5.33 -6.90
N ALA A 224 7.33 5.94 -6.76
CA ALA A 224 7.76 6.60 -5.54
C ALA A 224 8.49 7.90 -5.89
N ASP A 225 8.37 8.92 -5.01
CA ASP A 225 9.13 10.15 -5.16
C ASP A 225 10.64 9.88 -5.06
N ARG A 226 11.01 9.05 -4.09
CA ARG A 226 12.39 8.58 -3.94
C ARG A 226 12.46 7.18 -3.34
N PHE A 227 13.59 6.53 -3.56
CA PHE A 227 13.92 5.26 -2.92
C PHE A 227 14.98 5.48 -1.85
N VAL A 228 14.84 4.74 -0.74
CA VAL A 228 15.79 4.80 0.37
C VAL A 228 16.10 3.38 0.84
N TYR A 229 17.29 3.20 1.35
CA TYR A 229 17.68 1.97 2.01
C TYR A 229 18.36 2.27 3.34
N TYR A 230 17.79 1.77 4.42
CA TYR A 230 18.37 1.84 5.75
C TYR A 230 19.08 0.53 6.06
N SER A 231 20.34 0.61 6.37
CA SER A 231 21.14 -0.51 6.90
C SER A 231 21.53 -0.23 8.34
N SER A 232 22.12 -1.22 9.01
CA SER A 232 22.73 -1.02 10.35
C SER A 232 23.91 -0.04 10.34
N GLU A 233 24.48 0.24 9.17
CA GLU A 233 25.70 1.06 9.02
C GLU A 233 25.42 2.42 8.41
N GLY A 234 24.21 2.65 7.89
CA GLY A 234 23.91 3.93 7.26
C GLY A 234 22.63 3.97 6.45
N TYR A 235 22.44 5.12 5.88
CA TYR A 235 21.32 5.52 5.08
C TYR A 235 21.79 5.79 3.63
N TYR A 236 21.10 5.23 2.68
CA TYR A 236 21.40 5.37 1.26
C TYR A 236 20.18 5.97 0.55
N GLU A 237 20.39 7.09 -0.12
CA GLU A 237 19.36 7.71 -0.98
C GLU A 237 19.38 7.11 -2.38
N ASP A 238 18.21 7.10 -3.02
CA ASP A 238 17.99 6.63 -4.39
C ASP A 238 18.50 5.20 -4.63
N MET A 239 18.41 4.37 -3.58
CA MET A 239 18.93 3.01 -3.59
C MET A 239 17.81 1.98 -3.57
N LEU A 240 17.85 1.05 -4.54
CA LEU A 240 17.04 -0.17 -4.57
C LEU A 240 17.92 -1.37 -4.20
N TYR A 241 17.58 -2.02 -3.11
CA TYR A 241 18.30 -3.19 -2.61
C TYR A 241 17.35 -4.35 -2.33
N ASP A 242 17.70 -5.54 -2.82
CA ASP A 242 16.94 -6.79 -2.61
C ASP A 242 15.46 -6.69 -3.06
N LEU A 243 15.21 -5.98 -4.17
CA LEU A 243 13.91 -5.84 -4.79
C LEU A 243 13.83 -6.67 -6.07
N THR A 244 12.73 -7.39 -6.23
CA THR A 244 12.30 -7.99 -7.49
C THR A 244 11.02 -7.32 -7.97
N LEU A 245 11.10 -6.57 -9.06
CA LEU A 245 9.95 -5.97 -9.73
C LEU A 245 9.55 -6.86 -10.91
N LEU A 246 8.33 -7.36 -10.89
CA LEU A 246 7.77 -8.21 -11.93
C LEU A 246 6.64 -7.48 -12.66
N GLU A 247 6.65 -7.53 -13.98
CA GLU A 247 5.50 -7.13 -14.77
C GLU A 247 4.34 -8.11 -14.52
N ASN A 248 3.16 -7.58 -14.22
CA ASN A 248 1.96 -8.39 -14.05
C ASN A 248 0.80 -7.82 -14.85
N PRO A 249 0.63 -8.25 -16.10
CA PRO A 249 -0.45 -7.76 -16.97
C PRO A 249 -1.84 -8.12 -16.46
N ALA A 250 -1.97 -9.12 -15.59
CA ALA A 250 -3.22 -9.53 -14.97
C ALA A 250 -3.51 -8.79 -13.65
N ALA A 251 -2.59 -7.97 -13.15
CA ALA A 251 -2.88 -7.14 -11.99
C ALA A 251 -3.94 -6.12 -12.37
N ALA A 252 -5.13 -6.25 -11.77
CA ALA A 252 -6.14 -5.24 -11.89
C ALA A 252 -5.60 -3.95 -11.28
N TYR A 253 -5.37 -2.95 -12.12
CA TYR A 253 -4.98 -1.64 -11.63
C TYR A 253 -6.12 -1.09 -10.79
N PRO A 254 -5.87 -0.69 -9.56
CA PRO A 254 -6.90 -0.10 -8.73
C PRO A 254 -7.44 1.15 -9.44
N LEU A 255 -8.73 1.36 -9.32
CA LEU A 255 -9.45 2.53 -9.83
C LEU A 255 -8.87 3.87 -9.32
N TRP A 256 -7.89 3.83 -8.43
CA TRP A 256 -7.31 4.93 -7.68
C TRP A 256 -6.24 5.74 -8.43
N ALA A 257 -5.61 5.16 -9.47
CA ALA A 257 -4.67 5.90 -10.31
C ALA A 257 -5.38 6.46 -11.55
N GLU A 258 -4.96 7.64 -12.02
CA GLU A 258 -5.51 8.20 -13.26
C GLU A 258 -5.18 7.28 -14.44
N THR A 259 -6.22 6.66 -14.97
CA THR A 259 -6.11 5.63 -16.00
C THR A 259 -5.48 6.12 -17.31
N ALA A 260 -5.53 7.43 -17.59
CA ALA A 260 -4.91 8.00 -18.78
C ALA A 260 -3.37 7.88 -18.78
N TYR A 261 -2.74 7.91 -17.60
CA TYR A 261 -1.29 7.75 -17.47
C TYR A 261 -0.84 6.30 -17.67
N TRP A 262 -1.68 5.34 -17.29
CA TRP A 262 -1.36 3.91 -17.34
C TRP A 262 -1.86 3.26 -18.64
N ARG A 263 -2.97 3.75 -19.21
CA ARG A 263 -3.55 3.21 -20.46
C ARG A 263 -2.74 3.50 -21.72
N LYS A 264 -1.99 4.58 -21.76
CA LYS A 264 -1.15 4.91 -22.93
C LYS A 264 0.02 3.94 -23.14
N GLU A 265 0.34 3.14 -22.12
CA GLU A 265 1.50 2.25 -22.14
C GLU A 265 1.16 0.75 -22.08
N ALA A 266 -0.02 0.40 -21.57
CA ALA A 266 -0.61 -0.90 -21.79
C ALA A 266 -1.34 -0.86 -23.15
N GLY A 267 -0.60 -0.99 -24.24
CA GLY A 267 -1.21 -1.13 -25.56
C GLY A 267 -2.18 -2.32 -25.54
N TRP A 268 -3.48 -2.07 -25.74
CA TRP A 268 -4.43 -3.13 -26.01
C TRP A 268 -4.01 -3.78 -27.31
N VAL A 269 -3.43 -4.96 -27.23
CA VAL A 269 -3.38 -5.87 -28.39
C VAL A 269 -4.83 -6.32 -28.58
N ARG A 270 -5.44 -5.83 -29.66
CA ARG A 270 -6.70 -6.40 -30.18
C ARG A 270 -6.44 -7.79 -30.72
#